data_b23a8f622d84d0dba3b783bf47bedc44
#
_entry.id   b23a8f622d84d0dba3b783bf47bedc44
#
_cell.length_a   1.000
_cell.length_b   1.000
_cell.length_c   1.000
_cell.angle_alpha   90.00
_cell.angle_beta   90.00
_cell.angle_gamma   90.00
#
_symmetry.space_group_name_H-M   'P 1'
#
loop_
_entity.id
_entity.type
_entity.pdbx_description
1 polymer ?
#
loop_
_entity_poly.entity_id
_entity_poly.type
_entity_poly.pdbx_seq_one_letter_code
_entity_poly.pdbx_strand_id
1 'polypeptide(L)'
;MNYPWLLLLLLIAASPASGMAMPTDSEESKESKQQQEKDDKDSELELGWLDSLRSGVEYSVDGTARWFDNFFGDNRSFEDTGRAQGRLSIEPQWSEYNGFRLDSSFRVEVPLPNTENRFSAIIGRTSVDDFNFGDDNYRRASIFSSAQDDREWILGLGFNPSQGETSRLRFSAGIRRGLQGDLYTQGRYIYQQRLTDSQQLRSRTSLFWRDSDGFGVYQGLDWEFSPDPSWLARWAVDVTRAERVDGYRWGASTAIYHVYAEERAIATELFYRGETKAEVPVNDYGFRLIHRSRFKRDWLYFEIWSGMHWPRRELSERRRGAWHIGLEFEMWYGN
;
A
#
# COMPACT_ATOMS: atom_id res chain seq x y z
N MET A 1 -21.83 -7.54 34.55
CA MET A 1 -20.72 -8.47 34.28
C MET A 1 -19.46 -7.65 34.14
N ASN A 2 -18.56 -7.79 35.12
CA ASN A 2 -17.37 -6.96 35.30
C ASN A 2 -16.28 -7.34 34.29
N TYR A 3 -15.77 -6.36 33.59
CA TYR A 3 -14.59 -6.54 32.71
C TYR A 3 -13.33 -6.09 33.46
N PRO A 4 -12.38 -7.00 33.78
CA PRO A 4 -11.14 -6.65 34.49
C PRO A 4 -9.92 -6.57 33.57
N TRP A 5 -10.00 -5.97 32.38
CA TRP A 5 -8.86 -5.93 31.44
C TRP A 5 -8.44 -4.51 30.99
N LEU A 6 -8.80 -3.47 31.74
CA LEU A 6 -8.48 -2.07 31.41
C LEU A 6 -7.40 -1.46 32.31
N LEU A 7 -6.41 -2.26 32.74
CA LEU A 7 -5.32 -1.81 33.61
C LEU A 7 -4.01 -2.52 33.27
N LEU A 8 -3.45 -2.22 32.09
CA LEU A 8 -2.06 -2.66 31.79
C LEU A 8 -1.37 -1.76 30.78
N LEU A 9 -1.35 -0.46 31.01
CA LEU A 9 -0.51 0.50 30.27
C LEU A 9 -0.22 1.74 31.12
N LEU A 10 0.27 1.54 32.37
CA LEU A 10 0.88 2.62 33.15
C LEU A 10 1.78 2.00 34.22
N LEU A 11 2.94 1.51 33.78
CA LEU A 11 4.07 1.17 34.65
C LEU A 11 5.34 1.70 34.01
N ILE A 12 5.54 3.03 34.10
CA ILE A 12 6.86 3.64 33.96
C ILE A 12 7.28 4.10 35.34
N ALA A 13 8.13 3.26 35.93
CA ALA A 13 9.27 3.55 36.76
C ALA A 13 9.15 4.67 37.81
N ALA A 14 8.92 4.29 39.04
CA ALA A 14 9.48 4.96 40.18
C ALA A 14 10.85 4.32 40.50
N SER A 15 11.94 4.98 40.19
CA SER A 15 13.29 4.64 40.69
C SER A 15 13.53 5.37 41.99
N PRO A 16 14.17 4.75 43.01
CA PRO A 16 14.42 5.38 44.26
C PRO A 16 15.61 6.34 44.13
N ALA A 17 15.48 7.47 44.79
CA ALA A 17 16.53 8.44 45.00
C ALA A 17 17.74 7.82 45.75
N SER A 18 18.90 7.92 45.19
CA SER A 18 20.18 7.68 45.87
C SER A 18 21.16 8.79 45.52
N GLY A 19 21.55 9.53 46.55
CA GLY A 19 22.86 10.12 46.71
C GLY A 19 23.27 11.27 45.79
N MET A 20 23.12 12.47 46.28
CA MET A 20 23.75 13.68 45.78
C MET A 20 25.27 13.53 45.71
N ALA A 21 25.82 13.66 44.49
CA ALA A 21 27.14 14.29 44.30
C ALA A 21 26.87 15.50 43.38
N MET A 22 27.27 16.69 43.81
CA MET A 22 27.22 17.91 42.98
C MET A 22 28.21 17.75 41.83
N PRO A 23 27.75 17.85 40.55
CA PRO A 23 28.68 17.98 39.43
C PRO A 23 29.29 19.38 39.45
N THR A 24 30.57 19.46 39.14
CA THR A 24 31.29 20.70 38.92
C THR A 24 30.80 21.40 37.67
N ASP A 25 30.66 22.72 37.69
CA ASP A 25 30.16 23.62 36.61
C ASP A 25 30.75 23.38 35.19
N SER A 26 31.80 22.57 35.07
CA SER A 26 32.48 22.25 33.81
C SER A 26 31.90 21.05 33.07
N GLU A 27 31.14 20.16 33.72
CA GLU A 27 30.56 18.97 33.10
C GLU A 27 29.17 19.27 32.56
N GLU A 28 28.36 20.04 33.27
CA GLU A 28 27.03 20.48 32.84
C GLU A 28 27.07 21.32 31.55
N SER A 29 28.14 22.16 31.40
CA SER A 29 28.36 22.95 30.17
C SER A 29 28.82 22.10 28.98
N LYS A 30 29.40 20.94 29.21
CA LYS A 30 29.79 20.01 28.11
C LYS A 30 28.63 19.11 27.69
N GLU A 31 27.82 18.64 28.61
CA GLU A 31 26.66 17.84 28.31
C GLU A 31 25.58 18.66 27.57
N SER A 32 25.33 19.90 28.01
CA SER A 32 24.39 20.78 27.33
C SER A 32 24.86 21.16 25.91
N LYS A 33 26.14 21.34 25.66
CA LYS A 33 26.69 21.58 24.32
C LYS A 33 26.65 20.34 23.43
N GLN A 34 26.91 19.15 24.00
CA GLN A 34 26.79 17.90 23.23
C GLN A 34 25.34 17.54 22.90
N GLN A 35 24.41 17.86 23.79
CA GLN A 35 22.96 17.69 23.53
C GLN A 35 22.49 18.65 22.44
N GLN A 36 22.91 19.91 22.52
CA GLN A 36 22.57 20.94 21.54
C GLN A 36 23.18 20.65 20.16
N GLU A 37 24.42 20.17 20.11
CA GLU A 37 25.11 19.77 18.88
C GLU A 37 24.49 18.49 18.25
N LYS A 38 23.90 17.62 19.08
CA LYS A 38 23.16 16.44 18.62
C LYS A 38 21.78 16.81 18.10
N ASP A 39 21.06 17.69 18.80
CA ASP A 39 19.75 18.20 18.38
C ASP A 39 19.86 19.06 17.10
N ASP A 40 20.92 19.86 16.95
CA ASP A 40 21.22 20.62 15.73
C ASP A 40 21.58 19.69 14.56
N LYS A 41 22.35 18.62 14.80
CA LYS A 41 22.69 17.63 13.78
C LYS A 41 21.48 16.78 13.34
N ASP A 42 20.64 16.41 14.29
CA ASP A 42 19.40 15.69 14.00
C ASP A 42 18.41 16.59 13.25
N SER A 43 18.36 17.89 13.54
CA SER A 43 17.54 18.87 12.82
C SER A 43 18.09 19.21 11.42
N GLU A 44 19.41 19.27 11.22
CA GLU A 44 20.03 19.42 9.89
C GLU A 44 19.84 18.15 9.03
N LEU A 45 19.88 16.97 9.62
CA LEU A 45 19.56 15.72 8.94
C LEU A 45 18.06 15.63 8.60
N GLU A 46 17.18 16.12 9.48
CA GLU A 46 15.74 16.17 9.22
C GLU A 46 15.37 17.15 8.09
N LEU A 47 16.13 18.22 7.88
CA LEU A 47 15.90 19.16 6.77
C LEU A 47 16.57 18.71 5.47
N GLY A 48 17.70 18.03 5.54
CA GLY A 48 18.49 17.65 4.36
C GLY A 48 17.80 16.65 3.42
N TRP A 49 16.93 15.78 3.94
CA TRP A 49 16.19 14.86 3.07
C TRP A 49 15.02 15.54 2.34
N LEU A 50 14.37 16.52 2.96
CA LEU A 50 13.37 17.38 2.29
C LEU A 50 14.02 18.20 1.18
N ASP A 51 15.26 18.67 1.40
CA ASP A 51 16.03 19.39 0.39
C ASP A 51 16.50 18.45 -0.73
N SER A 52 16.82 17.18 -0.45
CA SER A 52 17.14 16.18 -1.48
C SER A 52 15.90 15.72 -2.27
N LEU A 53 14.73 15.65 -1.65
CA LEU A 53 13.45 15.52 -2.37
C LEU A 53 13.17 16.75 -3.24
N ARG A 54 13.56 17.94 -2.79
CA ARG A 54 13.35 19.20 -3.50
C ARG A 54 14.35 19.41 -4.64
N SER A 55 15.59 18.96 -4.50
CA SER A 55 16.67 19.18 -5.47
C SER A 55 16.87 18.06 -6.49
N GLY A 56 16.38 16.85 -6.21
CA GLY A 56 16.55 15.68 -7.08
C GLY A 56 15.42 15.42 -8.07
N VAL A 57 14.24 16.02 -7.82
CA VAL A 57 13.08 15.94 -8.71
C VAL A 57 12.52 17.35 -8.81
N GLU A 58 12.40 17.91 -10.01
CA GLU A 58 11.57 19.11 -10.21
C GLU A 58 10.24 18.84 -9.49
N TYR A 59 9.93 19.71 -8.50
CA TYR A 59 8.72 19.59 -7.72
C TYR A 59 7.52 19.41 -8.65
N SER A 60 6.98 18.23 -8.67
CA SER A 60 5.77 17.93 -9.43
C SER A 60 4.92 16.96 -8.62
N VAL A 61 3.61 17.08 -8.73
CA VAL A 61 2.66 16.16 -8.13
C VAL A 61 2.96 14.71 -8.54
N ASP A 62 3.44 14.49 -9.75
CA ASP A 62 3.82 13.16 -10.26
C ASP A 62 5.01 12.57 -9.47
N GLY A 63 6.05 13.37 -9.22
CA GLY A 63 7.20 12.93 -8.40
C GLY A 63 6.79 12.61 -6.96
N THR A 64 5.97 13.47 -6.35
CA THR A 64 5.44 13.22 -5.01
C THR A 64 4.55 11.98 -4.97
N ALA A 65 3.62 11.84 -5.90
CA ALA A 65 2.74 10.69 -5.95
C ALA A 65 3.54 9.38 -6.16
N ARG A 66 4.54 9.37 -7.05
CA ARG A 66 5.43 8.22 -7.23
C ARG A 66 6.23 7.89 -5.98
N TRP A 67 6.71 8.91 -5.24
CA TRP A 67 7.40 8.68 -3.99
C TRP A 67 6.48 8.02 -2.96
N PHE A 68 5.25 8.52 -2.80
CA PHE A 68 4.25 7.92 -1.92
C PHE A 68 3.86 6.51 -2.38
N ASP A 69 3.69 6.30 -3.68
CA ASP A 69 3.43 4.98 -4.25
C ASP A 69 4.58 4.00 -3.95
N ASN A 70 5.82 4.43 -4.11
CA ASN A 70 7.01 3.62 -3.78
C ASN A 70 7.16 3.37 -2.27
N PHE A 71 6.76 4.31 -1.44
CA PHE A 71 6.88 4.20 0.01
C PHE A 71 5.74 3.37 0.62
N PHE A 72 4.48 3.60 0.21
CA PHE A 72 3.30 2.91 0.74
C PHE A 72 2.82 1.74 -0.11
N GLY A 73 3.24 1.65 -1.35
CA GLY A 73 2.76 0.68 -2.33
C GLY A 73 3.86 -0.18 -2.94
N ASP A 74 3.45 -1.03 -3.88
CA ASP A 74 4.29 -1.97 -4.61
C ASP A 74 4.99 -1.38 -5.83
N ASN A 75 4.98 -0.07 -5.97
CA ASN A 75 5.30 0.62 -7.21
C ASN A 75 6.79 0.89 -7.40
N ARG A 76 7.66 0.10 -6.80
CA ARG A 76 9.02 0.02 -7.33
C ARG A 76 8.90 -0.70 -8.66
N SER A 77 9.02 0.10 -9.74
CA SER A 77 8.84 -0.40 -11.09
C SER A 77 9.76 -1.59 -11.33
N PHE A 78 9.19 -2.78 -11.39
CA PHE A 78 9.87 -4.00 -11.84
C PHE A 78 10.42 -3.84 -13.27
N GLU A 79 10.20 -2.67 -13.86
CA GLU A 79 10.35 -2.42 -15.29
C GLU A 79 11.76 -1.96 -15.69
N ASP A 80 12.57 -1.38 -14.79
CA ASP A 80 13.77 -0.63 -15.22
C ASP A 80 15.13 -1.32 -15.04
N THR A 81 15.23 -2.43 -14.32
CA THR A 81 16.56 -2.93 -13.92
C THR A 81 17.12 -4.09 -14.73
N GLY A 82 16.34 -4.76 -15.58
CA GLY A 82 16.81 -5.95 -16.31
C GLY A 82 17.24 -7.12 -15.40
N ARG A 83 16.95 -7.04 -14.10
CA ARG A 83 17.26 -8.05 -13.08
C ARG A 83 15.99 -8.63 -12.49
N ALA A 84 16.08 -9.84 -11.94
CA ALA A 84 14.98 -10.43 -11.17
C ALA A 84 14.67 -9.58 -9.96
N GLN A 85 13.40 -9.25 -9.78
CA GLN A 85 12.91 -8.45 -8.65
C GLN A 85 11.81 -9.20 -7.94
N GLY A 86 11.64 -8.93 -6.65
CA GLY A 86 10.60 -9.57 -5.90
C GLY A 86 10.24 -8.86 -4.62
N ARG A 87 9.08 -9.22 -4.12
CA ARG A 87 8.50 -8.79 -2.86
C ARG A 87 8.01 -9.98 -2.07
N LEU A 88 8.20 -9.93 -0.77
CA LEU A 88 7.61 -10.84 0.21
C LEU A 88 6.98 -10.00 1.31
N SER A 89 5.73 -10.28 1.67
CA SER A 89 5.10 -9.68 2.85
C SER A 89 4.47 -10.73 3.76
N ILE A 90 4.48 -10.44 5.06
CA ILE A 90 3.82 -11.20 6.11
C ILE A 90 3.01 -10.20 6.93
N GLU A 91 1.71 -10.47 7.05
CA GLU A 91 0.74 -9.55 7.63
C GLU A 91 -0.15 -10.26 8.65
N PRO A 92 0.25 -10.34 9.94
CA PRO A 92 -0.64 -10.69 11.03
C PRO A 92 -1.65 -9.56 11.27
N GLN A 93 -2.93 -9.89 11.28
CA GLN A 93 -4.01 -8.95 11.50
C GLN A 93 -5.11 -9.54 12.37
N TRP A 94 -5.82 -8.67 13.05
CA TRP A 94 -6.98 -9.02 13.85
C TRP A 94 -8.13 -8.03 13.59
N SER A 95 -9.31 -8.56 13.47
CA SER A 95 -10.54 -7.77 13.37
C SER A 95 -11.60 -8.35 14.30
N GLU A 96 -12.36 -7.48 14.94
CA GLU A 96 -13.52 -7.89 15.75
C GLU A 96 -14.57 -8.67 14.94
N TYR A 97 -14.63 -8.41 13.63
CA TYR A 97 -15.55 -9.09 12.71
C TYR A 97 -15.02 -10.42 12.18
N ASN A 98 -13.73 -10.47 11.81
CA ASN A 98 -13.13 -11.63 11.13
C ASN A 98 -12.23 -12.48 12.02
N GLY A 99 -11.90 -12.03 13.26
CA GLY A 99 -10.93 -12.69 14.13
C GLY A 99 -9.48 -12.47 13.68
N PHE A 100 -8.58 -13.34 14.15
CA PHE A 100 -7.17 -13.31 13.78
C PHE A 100 -6.95 -13.95 12.42
N ARG A 101 -6.11 -13.31 11.59
CA ARG A 101 -5.63 -13.83 10.30
C ARG A 101 -4.14 -13.58 10.17
N LEU A 102 -3.46 -14.49 9.51
CA LEU A 102 -2.08 -14.34 9.08
C LEU A 102 -2.04 -14.41 7.57
N ASP A 103 -1.85 -13.28 6.94
CA ASP A 103 -1.73 -13.20 5.50
C ASP A 103 -0.25 -13.17 5.09
N SER A 104 0.06 -13.77 3.95
CA SER A 104 1.37 -13.70 3.33
C SER A 104 1.22 -13.53 1.83
N SER A 105 2.03 -12.69 1.24
CA SER A 105 2.10 -12.55 -0.21
C SER A 105 3.55 -12.58 -0.67
N PHE A 106 3.78 -13.03 -1.87
CA PHE A 106 5.04 -12.87 -2.54
C PHE A 106 4.81 -12.71 -4.04
N ARG A 107 5.71 -12.00 -4.68
CA ARG A 107 5.74 -11.84 -6.12
C ARG A 107 7.19 -11.78 -6.58
N VAL A 108 7.48 -12.48 -7.64
CA VAL A 108 8.77 -12.46 -8.32
C VAL A 108 8.50 -12.21 -9.79
N GLU A 109 9.21 -11.25 -10.36
CA GLU A 109 9.22 -10.99 -11.78
C GLU A 109 10.65 -11.08 -12.31
N VAL A 110 10.84 -11.91 -13.34
CA VAL A 110 12.13 -12.17 -13.94
C VAL A 110 12.07 -11.74 -15.41
N PRO A 111 12.81 -10.70 -15.81
CA PRO A 111 12.95 -10.34 -17.22
C PRO A 111 13.53 -11.51 -18.02
N LEU A 112 12.97 -11.78 -19.18
CA LEU A 112 13.46 -12.85 -20.04
C LEU A 112 14.69 -12.36 -20.84
N PRO A 113 15.77 -13.15 -20.89
CA PRO A 113 16.96 -12.78 -21.64
C PRO A 113 16.66 -12.62 -23.15
N ASN A 114 17.37 -11.73 -23.80
CA ASN A 114 17.29 -11.48 -25.26
C ASN A 114 15.93 -10.88 -25.74
N THR A 115 15.15 -10.27 -24.87
CA THR A 115 13.84 -9.70 -25.23
C THR A 115 13.76 -8.18 -25.06
N GLU A 116 14.91 -7.50 -24.96
CA GLU A 116 14.99 -6.04 -24.68
C GLU A 116 14.16 -5.63 -23.44
N ASN A 117 14.07 -6.51 -22.44
CA ASN A 117 13.26 -6.37 -21.22
C ASN A 117 11.74 -6.21 -21.47
N ARG A 118 11.25 -6.55 -22.67
CA ARG A 118 9.82 -6.46 -22.97
C ARG A 118 9.01 -7.64 -22.44
N PHE A 119 9.65 -8.78 -22.20
CA PHE A 119 9.00 -9.96 -21.68
C PHE A 119 9.52 -10.30 -20.29
N SER A 120 8.62 -10.72 -19.41
CA SER A 120 8.94 -11.17 -18.07
C SER A 120 8.18 -12.45 -17.72
N ALA A 121 8.78 -13.28 -16.89
CA ALA A 121 8.09 -14.38 -16.21
C ALA A 121 7.66 -13.90 -14.83
N ILE A 122 6.40 -14.20 -14.46
CA ILE A 122 5.78 -13.77 -13.21
C ILE A 122 5.40 -15.01 -12.43
N ILE A 123 5.82 -15.09 -11.18
CA ILE A 123 5.36 -16.09 -10.22
C ILE A 123 5.03 -15.39 -8.90
N GLY A 124 3.91 -15.76 -8.29
CA GLY A 124 3.54 -15.17 -7.01
C GLY A 124 2.31 -15.77 -6.37
N ARG A 125 2.04 -15.31 -5.16
CA ARG A 125 0.77 -15.46 -4.45
C ARG A 125 0.30 -14.07 -4.08
N THR A 126 -0.73 -13.59 -4.75
CA THR A 126 -1.22 -12.22 -4.63
C THR A 126 -2.75 -12.19 -4.64
N SER A 127 -3.34 -11.10 -4.21
CA SER A 127 -4.80 -10.96 -4.25
C SER A 127 -5.32 -10.84 -5.69
N VAL A 128 -6.59 -11.16 -5.89
CA VAL A 128 -7.26 -10.97 -7.19
C VAL A 128 -7.31 -9.49 -7.57
N ASP A 129 -7.44 -8.64 -6.58
CA ASP A 129 -7.44 -7.20 -6.77
C ASP A 129 -6.06 -6.70 -7.20
N ASP A 130 -4.98 -7.16 -6.60
CA ASP A 130 -3.60 -6.87 -7.02
C ASP A 130 -3.37 -7.28 -8.47
N PHE A 131 -3.97 -8.38 -8.89
CA PHE A 131 -3.92 -8.82 -10.27
C PHE A 131 -4.66 -7.86 -11.22
N ASN A 132 -5.82 -7.33 -10.82
CA ASN A 132 -6.61 -6.39 -11.60
C ASN A 132 -5.96 -5.01 -11.66
N PHE A 133 -5.41 -4.56 -10.53
CA PHE A 133 -4.85 -3.22 -10.37
C PHE A 133 -3.40 -3.13 -10.85
N GLY A 134 -2.66 -4.24 -10.93
CA GLY A 134 -1.25 -4.29 -11.26
C GLY A 134 -0.36 -3.81 -10.14
N ASP A 135 0.84 -3.40 -10.51
CA ASP A 135 1.85 -2.94 -9.58
C ASP A 135 1.53 -1.56 -8.97
N ASP A 136 0.47 -0.89 -9.44
CA ASP A 136 -0.05 0.37 -8.90
C ASP A 136 -0.84 0.15 -7.59
N ASN A 137 -0.33 -0.69 -6.71
CA ASN A 137 -1.00 -1.09 -5.46
C ASN A 137 -0.89 -0.08 -4.33
N TYR A 138 -0.95 1.19 -4.61
CA TYR A 138 -1.23 2.09 -3.51
C TYR A 138 -2.63 1.91 -2.91
N ARG A 139 -3.56 1.36 -3.69
CA ARG A 139 -4.72 0.69 -3.13
C ARG A 139 -4.29 -0.68 -2.67
N ARG A 140 -3.73 -0.77 -1.52
CA ARG A 140 -3.84 -2.02 -0.79
C ARG A 140 -5.29 -2.41 -0.84
N ALA A 141 -5.55 -3.40 -1.69
CA ALA A 141 -6.83 -4.03 -1.73
C ALA A 141 -7.17 -4.24 -0.29
N SER A 142 -7.99 -3.33 0.13
CA SER A 142 -8.49 -3.31 1.45
C SER A 142 -8.00 -4.45 2.33
N ILE A 143 -7.35 -4.11 3.38
CA ILE A 143 -7.18 -4.92 4.57
C ILE A 143 -8.46 -5.71 4.92
N PHE A 144 -9.56 -5.32 4.35
CA PHE A 144 -10.87 -5.94 4.41
C PHE A 144 -11.24 -6.69 3.15
N SER A 145 -10.26 -7.28 2.46
CA SER A 145 -10.61 -8.35 1.53
C SER A 145 -11.59 -9.27 2.24
N SER A 146 -12.66 -9.62 1.54
CA SER A 146 -13.67 -10.55 2.02
C SER A 146 -13.03 -11.64 2.86
N ALA A 147 -13.71 -12.17 3.87
CA ALA A 147 -13.17 -13.22 4.78
C ALA A 147 -12.70 -14.50 4.07
N GLN A 148 -12.75 -14.51 2.76
CA GLN A 148 -12.09 -15.48 1.90
C GLN A 148 -10.66 -15.00 1.64
N ASP A 149 -9.71 -15.91 1.78
CA ASP A 149 -8.33 -15.74 1.33
C ASP A 149 -8.34 -15.60 -0.19
N ASP A 150 -8.51 -14.37 -0.67
CA ASP A 150 -8.56 -14.06 -2.11
C ASP A 150 -7.15 -14.05 -2.72
N ARG A 151 -6.12 -14.44 -1.96
CA ARG A 151 -4.74 -14.54 -2.45
C ARG A 151 -4.55 -15.84 -3.22
N GLU A 152 -4.35 -15.68 -4.49
CA GLU A 152 -4.20 -16.79 -5.43
C GLU A 152 -2.78 -16.93 -5.95
N TRP A 153 -2.37 -18.15 -6.22
CA TRP A 153 -1.14 -18.43 -6.93
C TRP A 153 -1.26 -18.01 -8.38
N ILE A 154 -0.24 -17.30 -8.88
CA ILE A 154 -0.14 -16.83 -10.26
C ILE A 154 1.18 -17.32 -10.84
N LEU A 155 1.10 -17.88 -12.03
CA LEU A 155 2.24 -18.17 -12.90
C LEU A 155 1.92 -17.64 -14.29
N GLY A 156 2.74 -16.73 -14.82
CA GLY A 156 2.41 -16.10 -16.09
C GLY A 156 3.59 -15.46 -16.80
N LEU A 157 3.29 -14.93 -17.94
CA LEU A 157 4.19 -14.13 -18.77
C LEU A 157 3.61 -12.72 -18.89
N GLY A 158 4.48 -11.73 -18.76
CA GLY A 158 4.18 -10.32 -19.01
C GLY A 158 4.83 -9.85 -20.32
N PHE A 159 4.19 -8.93 -21.01
CA PHE A 159 4.69 -8.25 -22.19
C PHE A 159 4.39 -6.76 -22.13
N ASN A 160 5.42 -5.93 -22.17
CA ASN A 160 5.38 -4.48 -22.10
C ASN A 160 5.78 -3.89 -23.47
N PRO A 161 4.85 -3.68 -24.42
CA PRO A 161 5.18 -3.20 -25.76
C PRO A 161 5.58 -1.73 -25.81
N SER A 162 5.07 -0.92 -24.86
CA SER A 162 5.27 0.53 -24.86
C SER A 162 5.25 1.07 -23.44
N GLN A 163 6.27 1.85 -23.13
CA GLN A 163 6.40 2.63 -21.87
C GLN A 163 6.61 4.08 -22.27
N GLY A 164 5.56 4.87 -22.24
CA GLY A 164 5.61 6.31 -22.40
C GLY A 164 5.52 7.02 -21.04
N GLU A 165 5.97 8.27 -20.98
CA GLU A 165 5.87 9.08 -19.75
C GLU A 165 4.43 9.25 -19.26
N THR A 166 3.47 9.36 -20.19
CA THR A 166 2.06 9.60 -19.89
C THR A 166 1.17 8.38 -20.05
N SER A 167 1.66 7.33 -20.71
CA SER A 167 0.84 6.14 -20.96
C SER A 167 1.69 4.86 -21.01
N ARG A 168 1.14 3.79 -20.45
CA ARG A 168 1.76 2.47 -20.41
C ARG A 168 0.76 1.42 -20.83
N LEU A 169 1.21 0.46 -21.62
CA LEU A 169 0.42 -0.68 -22.04
C LEU A 169 1.15 -1.96 -21.63
N ARG A 170 0.45 -2.86 -20.97
CA ARG A 170 0.98 -4.16 -20.53
C ARG A 170 -0.01 -5.26 -20.86
N PHE A 171 0.51 -6.36 -21.33
CA PHE A 171 -0.23 -7.61 -21.51
C PHE A 171 0.32 -8.66 -20.57
N SER A 172 -0.55 -9.53 -20.07
CA SER A 172 -0.14 -10.72 -19.32
C SER A 172 -1.08 -11.88 -19.60
N ALA A 173 -0.52 -13.08 -19.54
CA ALA A 173 -1.27 -14.32 -19.69
C ALA A 173 -0.63 -15.41 -18.85
N GLY A 174 -1.43 -16.35 -18.31
CA GLY A 174 -0.92 -17.40 -17.46
C GLY A 174 -2.00 -18.23 -16.80
N ILE A 175 -1.63 -18.79 -15.66
CA ILE A 175 -2.48 -19.65 -14.83
C ILE A 175 -2.57 -19.02 -13.44
N ARG A 176 -3.75 -18.96 -12.89
CA ARG A 176 -4.03 -18.56 -11.50
C ARG A 176 -4.71 -19.71 -10.75
N ARG A 177 -4.90 -19.56 -9.43
CA ARG A 177 -5.45 -20.57 -8.52
C ARG A 177 -4.63 -21.85 -8.41
N GLY A 178 -3.33 -21.76 -8.75
CA GLY A 178 -2.38 -22.90 -8.60
C GLY A 178 -2.84 -24.14 -9.33
N LEU A 179 -3.01 -25.26 -8.59
CA LEU A 179 -3.40 -26.54 -9.16
C LEU A 179 -4.84 -26.62 -9.71
N GLN A 180 -5.70 -25.64 -9.40
CA GLN A 180 -7.05 -25.56 -9.98
C GLN A 180 -7.02 -25.10 -11.44
N GLY A 181 -5.92 -24.44 -11.87
CA GLY A 181 -5.64 -24.23 -13.28
C GLY A 181 -6.56 -23.21 -13.97
N ASP A 182 -6.96 -22.12 -13.31
CA ASP A 182 -7.77 -21.05 -13.91
C ASP A 182 -6.90 -20.22 -14.87
N LEU A 183 -7.11 -20.34 -16.17
CA LEU A 183 -6.40 -19.61 -17.19
C LEU A 183 -6.82 -18.14 -17.21
N TYR A 184 -5.88 -17.25 -17.49
CA TYR A 184 -6.16 -15.83 -17.67
C TYR A 184 -5.37 -15.20 -18.80
N THR A 185 -5.93 -14.14 -19.36
CA THR A 185 -5.23 -13.15 -20.18
C THR A 185 -5.76 -11.76 -19.85
N GLN A 186 -4.89 -10.78 -19.88
CA GLN A 186 -5.20 -9.40 -19.53
C GLN A 186 -4.40 -8.41 -20.38
N GLY A 187 -5.07 -7.34 -20.81
CA GLY A 187 -4.43 -6.13 -21.36
C GLY A 187 -4.76 -4.96 -20.45
N ARG A 188 -3.75 -4.26 -19.98
CA ARG A 188 -3.87 -3.10 -19.10
C ARG A 188 -3.32 -1.86 -19.77
N TYR A 189 -4.09 -0.79 -19.71
CA TYR A 189 -3.69 0.54 -20.15
C TYR A 189 -3.77 1.53 -18.99
N ILE A 190 -2.67 2.22 -18.72
CA ILE A 190 -2.56 3.26 -17.72
C ILE A 190 -2.33 4.57 -18.47
N TYR A 191 -3.11 5.58 -18.13
CA TYR A 191 -2.96 6.94 -18.64
C TYR A 191 -2.88 7.91 -17.48
N GLN A 192 -1.86 8.77 -17.51
CA GLN A 192 -1.60 9.75 -16.47
C GLN A 192 -1.51 11.14 -17.10
N GLN A 193 -2.27 12.07 -16.57
CA GLN A 193 -2.32 13.45 -17.04
C GLN A 193 -2.08 14.43 -15.89
N ARG A 194 -1.05 15.25 -16.02
CA ARG A 194 -0.84 16.40 -15.14
C ARG A 194 -1.85 17.47 -15.49
N LEU A 195 -2.66 17.90 -14.53
CA LEU A 195 -3.64 18.99 -14.68
C LEU A 195 -3.02 20.33 -14.31
N THR A 196 -2.23 20.35 -13.23
CA THR A 196 -1.43 21.49 -12.76
C THR A 196 -0.13 20.97 -12.15
N ASP A 197 0.74 21.84 -11.65
CA ASP A 197 1.97 21.42 -10.96
C ASP A 197 1.68 20.62 -9.67
N SER A 198 0.52 20.85 -9.04
CA SER A 198 0.09 20.19 -7.81
C SER A 198 -1.04 19.17 -8.00
N GLN A 199 -1.52 18.92 -9.22
CA GLN A 199 -2.66 18.04 -9.47
C GLN A 199 -2.44 17.15 -10.67
N GLN A 200 -2.78 15.86 -10.51
CA GLN A 200 -2.79 14.91 -11.61
C GLN A 200 -4.01 14.00 -11.56
N LEU A 201 -4.33 13.48 -12.73
CA LEU A 201 -5.37 12.48 -12.94
C LEU A 201 -4.72 11.22 -13.51
N ARG A 202 -5.02 10.05 -12.92
CA ARG A 202 -4.56 8.76 -13.42
C ARG A 202 -5.77 7.88 -13.74
N SER A 203 -5.81 7.35 -14.93
CA SER A 203 -6.83 6.39 -15.38
C SER A 203 -6.19 5.03 -15.63
N ARG A 204 -6.84 3.96 -15.18
CA ARG A 204 -6.41 2.58 -15.39
C ARG A 204 -7.55 1.78 -15.96
N THR A 205 -7.33 1.22 -17.12
CA THR A 205 -8.29 0.34 -17.80
C THR A 205 -7.66 -1.03 -17.98
N SER A 206 -8.32 -2.08 -17.51
CA SER A 206 -7.90 -3.45 -17.77
C SER A 206 -9.02 -4.22 -18.44
N LEU A 207 -8.72 -4.82 -19.58
CA LEU A 207 -9.57 -5.81 -20.21
C LEU A 207 -9.00 -7.18 -19.89
N PHE A 208 -9.82 -8.09 -19.42
CA PHE A 208 -9.37 -9.41 -19.05
C PHE A 208 -10.34 -10.50 -19.48
N TRP A 209 -9.80 -11.68 -19.64
CA TRP A 209 -10.55 -12.91 -19.73
C TRP A 209 -10.01 -13.91 -18.72
N ARG A 210 -10.89 -14.59 -18.03
CA ARG A 210 -10.57 -15.64 -17.05
C ARG A 210 -11.51 -16.80 -17.25
N ASP A 211 -10.99 -17.99 -17.06
CA ASP A 211 -11.85 -19.18 -17.20
C ASP A 211 -13.00 -19.18 -16.19
N SER A 212 -12.76 -18.68 -14.96
CA SER A 212 -13.80 -18.56 -13.93
C SER A 212 -14.84 -17.48 -14.19
N ASP A 213 -14.44 -16.32 -14.69
CA ASP A 213 -15.25 -15.09 -14.69
C ASP A 213 -15.75 -14.68 -16.09
N GLY A 214 -15.19 -15.30 -17.17
CA GLY A 214 -15.42 -14.89 -18.53
C GLY A 214 -14.68 -13.60 -18.89
N PHE A 215 -15.19 -12.86 -19.88
CA PHE A 215 -14.67 -11.53 -20.22
C PHE A 215 -15.05 -10.51 -19.17
N GLY A 216 -14.11 -9.60 -18.89
CA GLY A 216 -14.34 -8.55 -17.93
C GLY A 216 -13.57 -7.26 -18.25
N VAL A 217 -14.03 -6.18 -17.62
CA VAL A 217 -13.42 -4.87 -17.68
C VAL A 217 -13.29 -4.31 -16.26
N TYR A 218 -12.13 -3.76 -15.99
CA TYR A 218 -11.85 -2.95 -14.82
C TYR A 218 -11.56 -1.52 -15.27
N GLN A 219 -12.10 -0.54 -14.55
CA GLN A 219 -11.81 0.88 -14.72
C GLN A 219 -11.53 1.50 -13.37
N GLY A 220 -10.35 2.12 -13.22
CA GLY A 220 -9.97 2.93 -12.07
C GLY A 220 -9.69 4.36 -12.48
N LEU A 221 -9.99 5.31 -11.61
CA LEU A 221 -9.69 6.72 -11.75
C LEU A 221 -9.21 7.26 -10.41
N ASP A 222 -8.06 7.92 -10.42
CA ASP A 222 -7.47 8.58 -9.25
C ASP A 222 -7.22 10.04 -9.57
N TRP A 223 -7.65 10.92 -8.67
CA TRP A 223 -7.25 12.31 -8.65
C TRP A 223 -6.33 12.55 -7.46
N GLU A 224 -5.18 13.16 -7.71
CA GLU A 224 -4.12 13.38 -6.75
C GLU A 224 -3.83 14.86 -6.63
N PHE A 225 -3.67 15.32 -5.39
CA PHE A 225 -3.32 16.69 -5.05
C PHE A 225 -2.18 16.69 -4.03
N SER A 226 -1.06 17.31 -4.41
CA SER A 226 0.13 17.47 -3.57
C SER A 226 0.44 18.96 -3.42
N PRO A 227 0.08 19.58 -2.30
CA PRO A 227 0.36 21.00 -2.05
C PRO A 227 1.86 21.26 -1.84
N ASP A 228 2.59 20.27 -1.34
CA ASP A 228 4.03 20.26 -1.13
C ASP A 228 4.55 18.79 -1.14
N PRO A 229 5.89 18.53 -1.19
CA PRO A 229 6.44 17.18 -1.27
C PRO A 229 6.13 16.27 -0.09
N SER A 230 5.75 16.80 1.06
CA SER A 230 5.47 16.01 2.27
C SER A 230 4.00 15.60 2.39
N TRP A 231 3.11 16.12 1.54
CA TRP A 231 1.68 15.84 1.58
C TRP A 231 1.14 15.36 0.25
N LEU A 232 0.31 14.33 0.30
CA LEU A 232 -0.48 13.86 -0.84
C LEU A 232 -1.90 13.56 -0.39
N ALA A 233 -2.87 14.18 -1.03
CA ALA A 233 -4.28 13.79 -0.94
C ALA A 233 -4.68 13.07 -2.23
N ARG A 234 -5.42 11.98 -2.11
CA ARG A 234 -5.83 11.12 -3.22
C ARG A 234 -7.30 10.73 -3.09
N TRP A 235 -8.05 10.92 -4.14
CA TRP A 235 -9.41 10.41 -4.31
C TRP A 235 -9.41 9.38 -5.42
N ALA A 236 -9.98 8.25 -5.13
CA ALA A 236 -9.94 7.14 -6.03
C ALA A 236 -11.30 6.45 -6.13
N VAL A 237 -11.68 6.07 -7.33
CA VAL A 237 -12.86 5.26 -7.61
C VAL A 237 -12.51 4.16 -8.58
N ASP A 238 -13.16 3.01 -8.45
CA ASP A 238 -13.02 1.90 -9.38
C ASP A 238 -14.32 1.13 -9.57
N VAL A 239 -14.39 0.47 -10.70
CA VAL A 239 -15.50 -0.42 -11.04
C VAL A 239 -14.98 -1.61 -11.83
N THR A 240 -15.50 -2.79 -11.52
CA THR A 240 -15.23 -4.04 -12.25
C THR A 240 -16.54 -4.66 -12.69
N ARG A 241 -16.57 -5.12 -13.94
CA ARG A 241 -17.65 -5.94 -14.50
C ARG A 241 -17.04 -7.18 -15.14
N ALA A 242 -17.61 -8.35 -14.86
CA ALA A 242 -17.26 -9.59 -15.53
C ALA A 242 -18.53 -10.29 -16.07
N GLU A 243 -18.37 -11.09 -17.11
CA GLU A 243 -19.47 -11.73 -17.83
C GLU A 243 -20.30 -12.65 -16.94
N ARG A 244 -19.62 -13.45 -16.11
CA ARG A 244 -20.25 -14.45 -15.22
C ARG A 244 -20.58 -13.91 -13.82
N VAL A 245 -20.36 -12.61 -13.59
CA VAL A 245 -20.67 -11.95 -12.32
C VAL A 245 -21.84 -10.99 -12.53
N ASP A 246 -22.91 -11.17 -11.77
CA ASP A 246 -24.03 -10.26 -11.83
C ASP A 246 -23.70 -8.93 -11.17
N GLY A 247 -24.01 -7.82 -11.88
CA GLY A 247 -23.78 -6.47 -11.36
C GLY A 247 -22.36 -5.93 -11.57
N TYR A 248 -22.05 -4.88 -10.83
CA TYR A 248 -20.75 -4.18 -10.82
C TYR A 248 -20.18 -4.23 -9.43
N ARG A 249 -18.94 -4.69 -9.31
CA ARG A 249 -18.15 -4.51 -8.10
C ARG A 249 -17.52 -3.13 -8.15
N TRP A 250 -17.59 -2.35 -7.07
CA TRP A 250 -17.11 -0.98 -7.05
C TRP A 250 -16.44 -0.62 -5.73
N GLY A 251 -15.53 0.33 -5.80
CA GLY A 251 -14.84 0.90 -4.67
C GLY A 251 -14.66 2.42 -4.80
N ALA A 252 -14.59 3.10 -3.67
CA ALA A 252 -14.21 4.50 -3.58
C ALA A 252 -13.36 4.71 -2.32
N SER A 253 -12.32 5.53 -2.42
CA SER A 253 -11.52 5.90 -1.25
C SER A 253 -11.02 7.34 -1.33
N THR A 254 -10.73 7.88 -0.14
CA THR A 254 -10.02 9.13 0.04
C THR A 254 -8.90 8.89 1.02
N ALA A 255 -7.68 9.20 0.63
CA ALA A 255 -6.51 9.02 1.47
C ALA A 255 -5.70 10.32 1.56
N ILE A 256 -5.16 10.59 2.75
CA ILE A 256 -4.23 11.70 3.01
C ILE A 256 -2.97 11.07 3.58
N TYR A 257 -1.85 11.35 2.92
CA TYR A 257 -0.52 10.88 3.28
C TYR A 257 0.32 12.06 3.76
N HIS A 258 1.12 11.83 4.78
CA HIS A 258 2.06 12.82 5.31
C HIS A 258 3.38 12.16 5.68
N VAL A 259 4.46 12.64 5.07
CA VAL A 259 5.84 12.29 5.42
C VAL A 259 6.31 13.26 6.48
N TYR A 260 6.55 12.79 7.68
CA TYR A 260 6.94 13.64 8.80
C TYR A 260 8.43 13.49 9.20
N ALA A 261 9.10 12.47 8.68
CA ALA A 261 10.54 12.27 8.85
C ALA A 261 11.10 11.43 7.70
N GLU A 262 12.41 11.39 7.56
CA GLU A 262 13.08 10.50 6.63
C GLU A 262 12.62 9.06 6.89
N GLU A 263 12.13 8.39 5.83
CA GLU A 263 11.69 6.99 5.92
C GLU A 263 10.50 6.70 6.85
N ARG A 264 9.73 7.74 7.24
CA ARG A 264 8.55 7.60 8.08
C ARG A 264 7.38 8.41 7.54
N ALA A 265 6.25 7.76 7.38
CA ALA A 265 5.05 8.42 6.94
C ALA A 265 3.81 7.86 7.64
N ILE A 266 2.79 8.68 7.70
CA ILE A 266 1.45 8.31 8.14
C ILE A 266 0.47 8.49 7.00
N ALA A 267 -0.59 7.68 7.00
CA ALA A 267 -1.71 7.86 6.09
C ALA A 267 -3.02 7.68 6.84
N THR A 268 -4.03 8.45 6.45
CA THR A 268 -5.42 8.26 6.88
C THR A 268 -6.24 7.97 5.65
N GLU A 269 -7.03 6.92 5.68
CA GLU A 269 -7.89 6.53 4.57
C GLU A 269 -9.32 6.35 5.03
N LEU A 270 -10.25 6.84 4.21
CA LEU A 270 -11.68 6.52 4.23
C LEU A 270 -11.98 5.66 3.02
N PHE A 271 -12.75 4.61 3.17
CA PHE A 271 -13.09 3.72 2.06
C PHE A 271 -14.55 3.30 2.09
N TYR A 272 -15.07 3.03 0.90
CA TYR A 272 -16.40 2.47 0.63
C TYR A 272 -16.27 1.42 -0.46
N ARG A 273 -17.02 0.32 -0.33
CA ARG A 273 -17.06 -0.70 -1.37
C ARG A 273 -18.38 -1.46 -1.36
N GLY A 274 -18.66 -2.04 -2.48
CA GLY A 274 -19.89 -2.80 -2.65
C GLY A 274 -20.00 -3.49 -4.00
N GLU A 275 -21.16 -4.10 -4.18
CA GLU A 275 -21.54 -4.80 -5.39
C GLU A 275 -23.01 -4.52 -5.70
N THR A 276 -23.31 -3.98 -6.89
CA THR A 276 -24.63 -3.39 -7.18
C THR A 276 -25.80 -4.38 -7.14
N LYS A 277 -25.55 -5.67 -7.40
CA LYS A 277 -26.56 -6.72 -7.37
C LYS A 277 -26.40 -7.71 -6.22
N ALA A 278 -25.47 -7.45 -5.30
CA ALA A 278 -25.40 -8.22 -4.09
C ALA A 278 -26.62 -7.95 -3.19
N GLU A 279 -26.94 -8.89 -2.33
CA GLU A 279 -27.98 -8.74 -1.32
C GLU A 279 -27.78 -7.48 -0.46
N VAL A 280 -26.53 -7.13 -0.18
CA VAL A 280 -26.14 -5.89 0.48
C VAL A 280 -25.28 -5.07 -0.49
N PRO A 281 -25.83 -4.05 -1.18
CA PRO A 281 -25.12 -3.29 -2.22
C PRO A 281 -23.88 -2.52 -1.72
N VAL A 282 -23.88 -2.08 -0.47
CA VAL A 282 -22.70 -1.52 0.23
C VAL A 282 -22.28 -2.54 1.26
N ASN A 283 -21.25 -3.33 0.96
CA ASN A 283 -20.86 -4.44 1.82
C ASN A 283 -19.90 -4.01 2.95
N ASP A 284 -19.14 -2.94 2.75
CA ASP A 284 -18.22 -2.43 3.76
C ASP A 284 -17.90 -0.95 3.55
N TYR A 285 -17.66 -0.22 4.64
CA TYR A 285 -17.06 1.11 4.66
C TYR A 285 -16.35 1.34 5.99
N GLY A 286 -15.39 2.24 6.01
CA GLY A 286 -14.63 2.49 7.22
C GLY A 286 -13.54 3.51 7.04
N PHE A 287 -12.71 3.61 8.09
CA PHE A 287 -11.50 4.38 8.07
C PHE A 287 -10.35 3.59 8.68
N ARG A 288 -9.14 3.94 8.29
CA ARG A 288 -7.90 3.42 8.88
C ARG A 288 -6.83 4.49 8.98
N LEU A 289 -6.00 4.34 10.00
CA LEU A 289 -4.76 5.07 10.18
C LEU A 289 -3.61 4.09 9.96
N ILE A 290 -2.64 4.49 9.17
CA ILE A 290 -1.50 3.69 8.77
C ILE A 290 -0.24 4.45 9.17
N HIS A 291 0.69 3.78 9.81
CA HIS A 291 2.03 4.26 10.02
C HIS A 291 3.01 3.29 9.35
N ARG A 292 3.84 3.80 8.46
CA ARG A 292 4.85 3.03 7.76
C ARG A 292 6.23 3.61 7.99
N SER A 293 7.20 2.73 8.19
CA SER A 293 8.59 3.11 8.34
C SER A 293 9.51 2.10 7.67
N ARG A 294 10.64 2.57 7.17
CA ARG A 294 11.75 1.70 6.79
C ARG A 294 12.41 1.17 8.06
N PHE A 295 12.77 -0.10 8.10
CA PHE A 295 13.29 -0.76 9.28
C PHE A 295 14.72 -1.25 9.07
N LYS A 296 15.71 -0.50 9.56
CA LYS A 296 17.14 -0.85 9.57
C LYS A 296 17.82 -1.13 8.23
N ARG A 297 17.09 -1.40 7.16
CA ARG A 297 17.60 -1.73 5.83
C ARG A 297 16.70 -1.12 4.75
N ASP A 298 17.28 -0.70 3.66
CA ASP A 298 16.57 -0.04 2.54
C ASP A 298 15.52 -0.93 1.86
N TRP A 299 15.62 -2.23 2.06
CA TRP A 299 14.75 -3.24 1.48
C TRP A 299 13.72 -3.80 2.48
N LEU A 300 13.72 -3.36 3.76
CA LEU A 300 12.81 -3.88 4.79
C LEU A 300 11.91 -2.76 5.32
N TYR A 301 10.60 -2.94 5.19
CA TYR A 301 9.58 -2.03 5.67
C TYR A 301 8.73 -2.67 6.75
N PHE A 302 8.34 -1.84 7.70
CA PHE A 302 7.40 -2.17 8.74
C PHE A 302 6.21 -1.22 8.67
N GLU A 303 5.01 -1.78 8.74
CA GLU A 303 3.80 -1.02 8.79
C GLU A 303 2.91 -1.49 9.93
N ILE A 304 2.31 -0.54 10.64
CA ILE A 304 1.23 -0.77 11.59
C ILE A 304 0.02 0.04 11.13
N TRP A 305 -1.13 -0.59 11.19
CA TRP A 305 -2.38 0.09 10.88
C TRP A 305 -3.47 -0.31 11.86
N SER A 306 -4.40 0.61 12.09
CA SER A 306 -5.61 0.37 12.87
C SER A 306 -6.76 1.20 12.34
N GLY A 307 -7.98 0.80 12.65
CA GLY A 307 -9.15 1.53 12.22
C GLY A 307 -10.46 0.90 12.67
N MET A 308 -11.53 1.38 12.09
CA MET A 308 -12.85 0.88 12.33
C MET A 308 -13.63 0.78 11.02
N HIS A 309 -14.37 -0.31 10.85
CA HIS A 309 -15.19 -0.51 9.68
C HIS A 309 -16.58 -1.03 10.05
N TRP A 310 -17.51 -0.94 9.09
CA TRP A 310 -18.90 -1.36 9.25
C TRP A 310 -19.26 -2.38 8.16
N PRO A 311 -18.81 -3.63 8.30
CA PRO A 311 -19.09 -4.68 7.33
C PRO A 311 -20.54 -5.15 7.45
N ARG A 312 -21.08 -5.62 6.33
CA ARG A 312 -22.35 -6.35 6.26
C ARG A 312 -22.38 -7.17 4.99
N ARG A 313 -22.57 -8.48 5.10
CA ARG A 313 -22.60 -9.40 3.93
C ARG A 313 -24.00 -9.84 3.57
N GLU A 314 -24.85 -10.02 4.59
CA GLU A 314 -26.23 -10.51 4.43
C GLU A 314 -27.22 -9.51 5.00
N LEU A 315 -28.46 -9.50 4.48
CA LEU A 315 -29.53 -8.65 5.01
C LEU A 315 -29.94 -9.05 6.44
N SER A 316 -29.76 -10.31 6.80
CA SER A 316 -29.99 -10.86 8.14
C SER A 316 -29.02 -10.29 9.18
N GLU A 317 -27.84 -9.87 8.78
CA GLU A 317 -26.84 -9.26 9.66
C GLU A 317 -27.21 -7.82 10.05
N ARG A 318 -27.02 -7.49 11.32
CA ARG A 318 -27.07 -6.09 11.75
C ARG A 318 -25.68 -5.47 11.54
N ARG A 319 -25.62 -4.40 10.74
CA ARG A 319 -24.38 -3.64 10.58
C ARG A 319 -23.90 -3.07 11.92
N ARG A 320 -22.65 -3.40 12.29
CA ARG A 320 -22.00 -2.93 13.52
C ARG A 320 -20.59 -2.46 13.17
N GLY A 321 -20.10 -1.47 13.91
CA GLY A 321 -18.70 -1.09 13.85
C GLY A 321 -17.83 -2.21 14.41
N ALA A 322 -16.74 -2.51 13.73
CA ALA A 322 -15.74 -3.50 14.11
C ALA A 322 -14.35 -2.86 14.08
N TRP A 323 -13.63 -2.96 15.18
CA TRP A 323 -12.23 -2.56 15.25
C TRP A 323 -11.34 -3.55 14.53
N HIS A 324 -10.26 -3.04 13.98
CA HIS A 324 -9.22 -3.86 13.37
C HIS A 324 -7.85 -3.26 13.60
N ILE A 325 -6.84 -4.11 13.64
CA ILE A 325 -5.44 -3.77 13.76
C ILE A 325 -4.61 -4.79 12.99
N GLY A 326 -3.53 -4.36 12.38
CA GLY A 326 -2.60 -5.23 11.71
C GLY A 326 -1.20 -4.66 11.70
N LEU A 327 -0.27 -5.56 11.46
CA LEU A 327 1.14 -5.29 11.25
C LEU A 327 1.51 -5.86 9.89
N GLU A 328 2.46 -5.28 9.20
CA GLU A 328 3.04 -5.87 8.01
C GLU A 328 4.55 -5.72 8.02
N PHE A 329 5.20 -6.82 7.72
CA PHE A 329 6.62 -6.86 7.42
C PHE A 329 6.77 -7.12 5.93
N GLU A 330 7.42 -6.22 5.24
CA GLU A 330 7.58 -6.25 3.81
C GLU A 330 9.06 -6.21 3.43
N MET A 331 9.48 -7.14 2.60
CA MET A 331 10.85 -7.28 2.12
C MET A 331 10.88 -7.18 0.60
N TRP A 332 11.78 -6.33 0.12
CA TRP A 332 12.07 -6.16 -1.30
C TRP A 332 13.45 -6.74 -1.64
N TYR A 333 13.59 -7.35 -2.79
CA TYR A 333 14.87 -7.85 -3.29
C TYR A 333 15.02 -7.62 -4.79
N GLY A 334 16.28 -7.54 -5.25
CA GLY A 334 16.60 -7.32 -6.66
C GLY A 334 16.85 -5.87 -7.03
N ASN A 335 17.10 -4.98 -6.05
CA ASN A 335 17.50 -3.58 -6.27
C ASN A 335 18.98 -3.46 -6.62
#